data_2b473c49b3d58b27d2130bd5a33648fa
#
_entry.id   2b473c49b3d58b27d2130bd5a33648fa
#
_cell.length_a   1.000
_cell.length_b   1.000
_cell.length_c   1.000
_cell.angle_alpha   90.00
_cell.angle_beta   90.00
_cell.angle_gamma   90.00
#
_symmetry.space_group_name_H-M   'P 1'
#
loop_
_entity.id
_entity.type
_entity.pdbx_description
1 polymer ?
#
loop_
_entity_poly.entity_id
_entity_poly.type
_entity_poly.pdbx_seq_one_letter_code
_entity_poly.pdbx_strand_id
1 'polypeptide(L)'
;MMKTFYVSSYGKNDDKGIYIINLNEETQEFSLVQHIVTQDYPSYMIVRNNTLYIAYKNASRLNNGGGLGSFSIHKDELIINNNYNSNGRSYTHLCVSDNLRYLFAANYHVGSTASYLLENNYIKEKIGAIHHTGLGPDLLKRQT
;
A
#
# COMPACT_ATOMS: atom_id res chain seq x y z
N MET A 1 -24.41 -3.62 14.57
CA MET A 1 -23.81 -4.17 13.33
C MET A 1 -22.29 -4.10 13.44
N MET A 2 -21.55 -5.08 12.88
CA MET A 2 -20.07 -5.06 12.90
C MET A 2 -19.53 -4.43 11.61
N LYS A 3 -18.57 -3.52 11.73
CA LYS A 3 -17.84 -2.93 10.60
C LYS A 3 -16.37 -3.22 10.70
N THR A 4 -15.76 -3.67 9.60
CA THR A 4 -14.33 -4.00 9.53
C THR A 4 -13.54 -2.86 8.91
N PHE A 5 -12.43 -2.50 9.55
CA PHE A 5 -11.48 -1.48 9.11
C PHE A 5 -10.09 -2.08 8.94
N TYR A 6 -9.38 -1.63 7.92
CA TYR A 6 -7.98 -1.91 7.70
C TYR A 6 -7.18 -0.66 8.03
N VAL A 7 -6.26 -0.77 8.97
CA VAL A 7 -5.47 0.36 9.47
C VAL A 7 -3.99 0.06 9.28
N SER A 8 -3.26 0.96 8.63
CA SER A 8 -1.81 0.86 8.51
C SER A 8 -1.10 1.57 9.66
N SER A 9 0.01 1.00 10.12
CA SER A 9 0.82 1.56 11.19
C SER A 9 2.30 1.66 10.80
N TYR A 10 2.90 2.81 11.14
CA TYR A 10 4.34 3.05 11.09
C TYR A 10 5.04 2.73 12.41
N GLY A 11 4.45 1.89 13.22
CA GLY A 11 5.00 1.47 14.50
C GLY A 11 6.46 1.01 14.41
N LYS A 12 7.16 1.05 15.55
CA LYS A 12 8.53 0.57 15.62
C LYS A 12 8.55 -0.96 15.72
N ASN A 13 9.59 -1.58 15.17
CA ASN A 13 9.77 -3.04 15.22
C ASN A 13 8.54 -3.78 14.67
N ASP A 14 7.97 -4.66 15.46
CA ASP A 14 6.83 -5.49 15.10
C ASP A 14 5.47 -4.80 15.25
N ASP A 15 5.43 -3.54 15.70
CA ASP A 15 4.19 -2.74 15.74
C ASP A 15 3.84 -2.13 14.37
N LYS A 16 4.76 -2.17 13.40
CA LYS A 16 4.46 -1.76 12.03
C LYS A 16 3.63 -2.82 11.32
N GLY A 17 2.74 -2.39 10.45
CA GLY A 17 1.97 -3.35 9.65
C GLY A 17 0.53 -2.96 9.41
N ILE A 18 -0.27 -3.98 9.18
CA ILE A 18 -1.70 -3.86 8.91
C ILE A 18 -2.47 -4.43 10.10
N TYR A 19 -3.38 -3.65 10.64
CA TYR A 19 -4.32 -4.05 11.68
C TYR A 19 -5.71 -4.20 11.07
N ILE A 20 -6.37 -5.31 11.34
CA ILE A 20 -7.80 -5.50 11.07
C ILE A 20 -8.52 -5.26 12.38
N ILE A 21 -9.42 -4.29 12.34
CA ILE A 21 -10.16 -3.83 13.51
C ILE A 21 -11.65 -3.90 13.20
N ASN A 22 -12.41 -4.53 14.09
CA ASN A 22 -13.86 -4.52 14.04
C ASN A 22 -14.43 -3.47 15.01
N LEU A 23 -15.40 -2.72 14.52
CA LEU A 23 -16.24 -1.83 15.32
C LEU A 23 -17.61 -2.43 15.48
N ASN A 24 -18.04 -2.62 16.72
CA ASN A 24 -19.44 -2.84 17.04
C ASN A 24 -20.16 -1.49 17.13
N GLU A 25 -21.05 -1.20 16.17
CA GLU A 25 -21.74 0.10 16.10
C GLU A 25 -22.73 0.31 17.26
N GLU A 26 -23.24 -0.76 17.89
CA GLU A 26 -24.19 -0.67 18.98
C GLU A 26 -23.50 -0.33 20.32
N THR A 27 -22.38 -1.00 20.60
CA THR A 27 -21.61 -0.76 21.83
C THR A 27 -20.51 0.30 21.65
N GLN A 28 -20.22 0.69 20.39
CA GLN A 28 -19.13 1.60 20.02
C GLN A 28 -17.72 1.10 20.44
N GLU A 29 -17.58 -0.20 20.58
CA GLU A 29 -16.34 -0.84 20.97
C GLU A 29 -15.53 -1.33 19.77
N PHE A 30 -14.22 -1.15 19.83
CA PHE A 30 -13.26 -1.71 18.87
C PHE A 30 -12.65 -3.00 19.39
N SER A 31 -12.48 -3.96 18.50
CA SER A 31 -11.74 -5.19 18.76
C SER A 31 -10.71 -5.45 17.67
N LEU A 32 -9.50 -5.86 18.08
CA LEU A 32 -8.47 -6.30 17.16
C LEU A 32 -8.78 -7.72 16.70
N VAL A 33 -8.84 -7.90 15.37
CA VAL A 33 -9.06 -9.21 14.73
C VAL A 33 -7.75 -9.84 14.31
N GLN A 34 -6.90 -9.06 13.60
CA GLN A 34 -5.62 -9.54 13.08
C GLN A 34 -4.60 -8.41 13.07
N HIS A 35 -3.33 -8.75 13.30
CA HIS A 35 -2.19 -7.88 13.03
C HIS A 35 -1.20 -8.63 12.13
N ILE A 36 -0.84 -8.00 11.02
CA ILE A 36 0.15 -8.50 10.06
C ILE A 36 1.36 -7.59 10.11
N VAL A 37 2.47 -8.11 10.60
CA VAL A 37 3.75 -7.39 10.58
C VAL A 37 4.26 -7.35 9.13
N THR A 38 4.59 -6.16 8.65
CA THR A 38 5.10 -5.94 7.29
C THR A 38 6.60 -5.66 7.30
N GLN A 39 7.30 -6.03 6.23
CA GLN A 39 8.74 -5.77 6.10
C GLN A 39 9.04 -4.27 6.07
N ASP A 40 8.25 -3.51 5.32
CA ASP A 40 8.36 -2.06 5.15
C ASP A 40 7.13 -1.34 5.74
N TYR A 41 7.18 -0.01 5.82
CA TYR A 41 6.10 0.80 6.37
C TYR A 41 4.93 0.90 5.38
N PRO A 42 3.73 0.42 5.72
CA PRO A 42 2.56 0.58 4.88
C PRO A 42 2.11 2.04 4.85
N SER A 43 2.17 2.67 3.68
CA SER A 43 1.89 4.11 3.50
C SER A 43 0.49 4.42 2.98
N TYR A 44 -0.08 3.52 2.20
CA TYR A 44 -1.40 3.68 1.60
C TYR A 44 -2.02 2.33 1.27
N MET A 45 -3.33 2.21 1.43
CA MET A 45 -4.08 0.99 1.13
C MET A 45 -5.34 1.30 0.33
N ILE A 46 -5.71 0.39 -0.57
CA ILE A 46 -6.96 0.42 -1.31
C ILE A 46 -7.55 -0.98 -1.42
N VAL A 47 -8.86 -1.10 -1.20
CA VAL A 47 -9.59 -2.35 -1.39
C VAL A 47 -10.33 -2.32 -2.72
N ARG A 48 -10.15 -3.36 -3.52
CA ARG A 48 -10.89 -3.61 -4.76
C ARG A 48 -11.18 -5.11 -4.90
N ASN A 49 -12.45 -5.44 -5.09
CA ASN A 49 -12.92 -6.81 -5.36
C ASN A 49 -12.30 -7.87 -4.42
N ASN A 50 -12.51 -7.74 -3.11
CA ASN A 50 -11.97 -8.62 -2.07
C ASN A 50 -10.44 -8.76 -2.06
N THR A 51 -9.74 -7.75 -2.58
CA THR A 51 -8.29 -7.67 -2.55
C THR A 51 -7.87 -6.32 -1.97
N LEU A 52 -6.97 -6.36 -1.00
CA LEU A 52 -6.31 -5.18 -0.45
C LEU A 52 -4.95 -5.04 -1.12
N TYR A 53 -4.74 -3.90 -1.78
CA TYR A 53 -3.45 -3.50 -2.32
C TYR A 53 -2.84 -2.45 -1.40
N ILE A 54 -1.53 -2.55 -1.19
CA ILE A 54 -0.81 -1.69 -0.27
C ILE A 54 0.45 -1.12 -0.90
N ALA A 55 0.71 0.16 -0.64
CA ALA A 55 1.98 0.80 -0.94
C ALA A 55 2.87 0.80 0.29
N TYR A 56 4.15 0.47 0.11
CA TYR A 56 5.15 0.48 1.16
C TYR A 56 6.13 1.63 0.99
N LYS A 57 6.42 2.29 2.10
CA LYS A 57 7.56 3.19 2.24
C LYS A 57 8.75 2.41 2.76
N ASN A 58 9.92 2.61 2.13
CA ASN A 58 11.15 1.93 2.54
C ASN A 58 11.52 2.24 4.00
N ALA A 59 11.43 1.24 4.87
CA ALA A 59 11.72 1.35 6.29
C ALA A 59 13.22 1.40 6.58
N SER A 60 14.01 0.68 5.80
CA SER A 60 15.45 0.52 6.01
C SER A 60 16.28 1.68 5.46
N ARG A 61 15.71 2.54 4.61
CA ARG A 61 16.39 3.56 3.82
C ARG A 61 17.51 3.01 2.92
N LEU A 62 17.55 1.70 2.73
CA LEU A 62 18.43 1.03 1.77
C LEU A 62 17.74 0.99 0.40
N ASN A 63 18.54 0.76 -0.66
CA ASN A 63 18.01 0.73 -2.03
C ASN A 63 17.19 -0.54 -2.37
N ASN A 64 16.91 -1.40 -1.40
CA ASN A 64 16.24 -2.69 -1.59
C ASN A 64 14.88 -2.80 -0.88
N GLY A 65 14.37 -1.73 -0.29
CA GLY A 65 13.07 -1.71 0.37
C GLY A 65 12.00 -0.96 -0.42
N GLY A 66 10.81 -0.84 0.18
CA GLY A 66 9.65 -0.21 -0.43
C GLY A 66 8.97 -1.08 -1.48
N GLY A 67 7.87 -0.61 -2.01
CA GLY A 67 7.16 -1.30 -3.08
C GLY A 67 5.67 -1.40 -2.87
N LEU A 68 5.13 -2.55 -3.22
CA LEU A 68 3.71 -2.83 -3.24
C LEU A 68 3.43 -4.20 -2.63
N GLY A 69 2.24 -4.38 -2.10
CA GLY A 69 1.75 -5.67 -1.63
C GLY A 69 0.32 -5.92 -2.07
N SER A 70 -0.05 -7.18 -2.12
CA SER A 70 -1.40 -7.62 -2.43
C SER A 70 -1.82 -8.71 -1.46
N PHE A 71 -3.05 -8.59 -0.93
CA PHE A 71 -3.64 -9.51 0.03
C PHE A 71 -5.06 -9.85 -0.40
N SER A 72 -5.43 -11.13 -0.34
CA SER A 72 -6.81 -11.55 -0.48
C SER A 72 -7.55 -11.38 0.85
N ILE A 73 -8.79 -10.87 0.79
CA ILE A 73 -9.67 -10.71 1.94
C ILE A 73 -10.57 -11.93 2.03
N HIS A 74 -10.45 -12.70 3.09
CA HIS A 74 -11.30 -13.85 3.40
C HIS A 74 -12.01 -13.62 4.73
N LYS A 75 -13.30 -13.25 4.68
CA LYS A 75 -14.07 -12.86 5.87
C LYS A 75 -13.33 -11.75 6.63
N ASP A 76 -12.79 -12.06 7.81
CA ASP A 76 -12.08 -11.11 8.68
C ASP A 76 -10.55 -11.31 8.64
N GLU A 77 -10.02 -12.04 7.65
CA GLU A 77 -8.60 -12.31 7.53
C GLU A 77 -8.02 -11.76 6.22
N LEU A 78 -6.79 -11.30 6.29
CA LEU A 78 -5.94 -10.98 5.14
C LEU A 78 -4.91 -12.08 4.94
N ILE A 79 -4.90 -12.62 3.73
CA ILE A 79 -3.91 -13.62 3.29
C ILE A 79 -3.04 -12.97 2.22
N ILE A 80 -1.73 -12.96 2.45
CA ILE A 80 -0.79 -12.37 1.49
C ILE A 80 -0.80 -13.15 0.16
N ASN A 81 -0.98 -12.43 -0.95
CA ASN A 81 -0.77 -12.98 -2.29
C ASN A 81 0.70 -12.83 -2.69
N ASN A 82 1.19 -11.59 -2.74
CA ASN A 82 2.60 -11.32 -2.98
C ASN A 82 3.02 -9.91 -2.57
N ASN A 83 4.33 -9.72 -2.48
CA ASN A 83 4.98 -8.42 -2.43
C ASN A 83 5.79 -8.18 -3.70
N TYR A 84 5.74 -6.95 -4.20
CA TYR A 84 6.55 -6.47 -5.31
C TYR A 84 7.55 -5.44 -4.81
N ASN A 85 8.84 -5.80 -4.82
CA ASN A 85 9.91 -4.91 -4.38
C ASN A 85 10.17 -3.83 -5.44
N SER A 86 10.23 -2.58 -5.03
CA SER A 86 10.47 -1.43 -5.91
C SER A 86 11.92 -0.96 -5.94
N ASN A 87 12.85 -1.69 -5.31
CA ASN A 87 14.26 -1.34 -5.21
C ASN A 87 14.48 0.06 -4.60
N GLY A 88 13.94 0.26 -3.41
CA GLY A 88 14.09 1.47 -2.62
C GLY A 88 13.09 2.60 -2.93
N ARG A 89 12.20 2.43 -3.90
CA ARG A 89 11.18 3.43 -4.22
C ARG A 89 9.98 3.29 -3.31
N SER A 90 9.62 4.39 -2.66
CA SER A 90 8.44 4.48 -1.78
C SER A 90 7.25 5.03 -2.55
N TYR A 91 6.15 4.28 -2.57
CA TYR A 91 4.90 4.77 -3.12
C TYR A 91 4.01 5.36 -2.02
N THR A 92 3.19 6.33 -2.38
CA THR A 92 2.36 7.10 -1.44
C THR A 92 0.87 7.07 -1.76
N HIS A 93 0.51 6.63 -2.95
CA HIS A 93 -0.88 6.52 -3.37
C HIS A 93 -1.04 5.43 -4.43
N LEU A 94 -2.20 4.76 -4.42
CA LEU A 94 -2.56 3.69 -5.33
C LEU A 94 -3.91 3.95 -5.99
N CYS A 95 -4.05 3.45 -7.22
CA CYS A 95 -5.31 3.35 -7.93
C CYS A 95 -5.34 2.04 -8.72
N VAL A 96 -6.47 1.34 -8.69
CA VAL A 96 -6.70 0.11 -9.46
C VAL A 96 -7.68 0.42 -10.58
N SER A 97 -7.40 -0.02 -11.80
CA SER A 97 -8.29 0.13 -12.94
C SER A 97 -9.62 -0.62 -12.73
N ASP A 98 -10.70 -0.14 -13.35
CA ASP A 98 -12.04 -0.75 -13.19
C ASP A 98 -12.09 -2.19 -13.67
N ASN A 99 -11.29 -2.54 -14.68
CA ASN A 99 -11.18 -3.93 -15.18
C ASN A 99 -10.24 -4.81 -14.34
N LEU A 100 -9.72 -4.31 -13.23
CA LEU A 100 -8.83 -5.01 -12.28
C LEU A 100 -7.52 -5.55 -12.90
N ARG A 101 -7.11 -5.02 -14.06
CA ARG A 101 -5.90 -5.49 -14.76
C ARG A 101 -4.66 -4.68 -14.45
N TYR A 102 -4.83 -3.45 -13.94
CA TYR A 102 -3.73 -2.53 -13.73
C TYR A 102 -3.78 -1.89 -12.36
N LEU A 103 -2.60 -1.79 -11.73
CA LEU A 103 -2.36 -1.02 -10.53
C LEU A 103 -1.45 0.15 -10.87
N PHE A 104 -1.84 1.36 -10.48
CA PHE A 104 -1.05 2.58 -10.62
C PHE A 104 -0.55 3.01 -9.26
N ALA A 105 0.71 3.39 -9.18
CA ALA A 105 1.36 3.80 -7.94
C ALA A 105 2.09 5.13 -8.13
N ALA A 106 1.74 6.13 -7.32
CA ALA A 106 2.38 7.43 -7.33
C ALA A 106 3.54 7.48 -6.32
N ASN A 107 4.66 8.03 -6.75
CA ASN A 107 5.82 8.31 -5.91
C ASN A 107 6.00 9.82 -5.79
N TYR A 108 5.61 10.35 -4.67
CA TYR A 108 5.72 11.79 -4.36
C TYR A 108 7.17 12.27 -4.33
N HIS A 109 8.10 11.45 -3.79
CA HIS A 109 9.48 11.90 -3.52
C HIS A 109 10.31 12.12 -4.79
N VAL A 110 9.98 11.42 -5.86
CA VAL A 110 10.72 11.52 -7.15
C VAL A 110 9.83 11.98 -8.29
N GLY A 111 8.61 12.45 -7.97
CA GLY A 111 7.68 12.99 -8.97
C GLY A 111 7.38 12.00 -10.10
N SER A 112 7.02 10.75 -9.76
CA SER A 112 6.78 9.73 -10.77
C SER A 112 5.51 8.91 -10.49
N THR A 113 4.95 8.35 -11.56
CA THR A 113 3.86 7.36 -11.49
C THR A 113 4.29 6.11 -12.22
N ALA A 114 4.06 4.95 -11.63
CA ALA A 114 4.32 3.66 -12.24
C ALA A 114 3.04 2.86 -12.41
N SER A 115 3.00 2.01 -13.44
CA SER A 115 1.91 1.07 -13.71
C SER A 115 2.39 -0.36 -13.65
N TYR A 116 1.53 -1.23 -13.12
CA TYR A 116 1.79 -2.64 -12.91
C TYR A 116 0.66 -3.49 -13.48
N LEU A 117 1.02 -4.63 -14.05
CA LEU A 117 0.06 -5.65 -14.47
C LEU A 117 -0.41 -6.44 -13.24
N LEU A 118 -1.73 -6.65 -13.16
CA LEU A 118 -2.38 -7.52 -12.19
C LEU A 118 -2.88 -8.79 -12.87
N GLU A 119 -2.61 -9.95 -12.27
CA GLU A 119 -3.18 -11.25 -12.66
C GLU A 119 -3.62 -12.00 -11.42
N ASN A 120 -4.88 -12.42 -11.36
CA ASN A 120 -5.45 -13.17 -10.24
C ASN A 120 -5.15 -12.52 -8.88
N ASN A 121 -5.26 -11.19 -8.80
CA ASN A 121 -4.96 -10.37 -7.64
C ASN A 121 -3.45 -10.26 -7.27
N TYR A 122 -2.56 -10.87 -8.05
CA TYR A 122 -1.12 -10.73 -7.87
C TYR A 122 -0.57 -9.54 -8.66
N ILE A 123 0.39 -8.84 -8.08
CA ILE A 123 1.17 -7.80 -8.75
C ILE A 123 2.30 -8.50 -9.52
N LYS A 124 2.21 -8.55 -10.84
CA LYS A 124 3.11 -9.34 -11.70
C LYS A 124 4.37 -8.59 -12.08
N GLU A 125 4.19 -7.55 -12.84
CA GLU A 125 5.32 -6.82 -13.41
C GLU A 125 5.01 -5.32 -13.54
N LYS A 126 6.05 -4.53 -13.51
CA LYS A 126 5.99 -3.11 -13.85
C LYS A 126 5.96 -2.98 -15.37
N ILE A 127 4.88 -2.41 -15.90
CA ILE A 127 4.69 -2.23 -17.35
C ILE A 127 5.04 -0.83 -17.84
N GLY A 128 5.19 0.15 -16.95
CA GLY A 128 5.56 1.50 -17.34
C GLY A 128 5.81 2.43 -16.16
N ALA A 129 6.41 3.56 -16.46
CA ALA A 129 6.52 4.68 -15.53
C ALA A 129 6.60 6.00 -16.29
N ILE A 130 6.03 7.04 -15.70
CA ILE A 130 6.14 8.42 -16.15
C ILE A 130 6.86 9.19 -15.06
N HIS A 131 7.88 9.96 -15.42
CA HIS A 131 8.54 10.91 -14.55
C HIS A 131 8.08 12.32 -14.91
N HIS A 132 7.64 13.05 -13.89
CA HIS A 132 7.29 14.45 -14.04
C HIS A 132 8.59 15.28 -14.00
N THR A 133 8.71 16.24 -14.90
CA THR A 133 9.83 17.18 -14.94
C THR A 133 9.30 18.59 -14.77
N GLY A 134 10.03 19.42 -14.06
CA GLY A 134 9.65 20.80 -13.81
C GLY A 134 10.10 21.25 -12.43
N LEU A 135 9.96 22.56 -12.19
CA LEU A 135 10.21 23.16 -10.89
C LEU A 135 8.91 23.74 -10.39
N GLY A 136 8.50 23.34 -9.19
CA GLY A 136 7.42 24.00 -8.47
C GLY A 136 7.83 25.39 -7.97
N PRO A 137 6.90 26.17 -7.42
CA PRO A 137 7.19 27.49 -6.86
C PRO A 137 8.04 27.45 -5.58
N ASP A 138 8.28 26.27 -5.03
CA ASP A 138 9.06 26.10 -3.81
C ASP A 138 10.56 26.29 -4.08
N LEU A 139 11.12 27.39 -3.56
CA LEU A 139 12.54 27.72 -3.69
C LEU A 139 13.47 26.69 -3.06
N LEU A 140 13.00 25.91 -2.10
CA LEU A 140 13.75 24.83 -1.46
C LEU A 140 13.77 23.54 -2.26
N LYS A 141 13.11 23.50 -3.42
CA LYS A 141 13.07 22.34 -4.34
C LYS A 141 12.69 21.02 -3.65
N ARG A 142 11.76 21.08 -2.69
CA ARG A 142 11.30 19.90 -1.95
C ARG A 142 10.53 18.91 -2.83
N GLN A 143 10.13 19.35 -4.01
CA GLN A 143 9.46 18.57 -5.05
C GLN A 143 10.22 18.76 -6.35
N THR A 144 11.08 17.83 -6.67
CA THR A 144 11.80 17.76 -7.94
C THR A 144 11.38 16.53 -8.71
#